data_0380b278e0a964f7fc0af5bcf29c8520
#
_entry.id   0380b278e0a964f7fc0af5bcf29c8520
#
_cell.length_a   1.000
_cell.length_b   1.000
_cell.length_c   1.000
_cell.angle_alpha   90.00
_cell.angle_beta   90.00
_cell.angle_gamma   90.00
#
_symmetry.space_group_name_H-M   'P 1'
#
loop_
_entity.id
_entity.type
_entity.pdbx_description
1 polymer ?
#
loop_
_entity_poly.entity_id
_entity_poly.type
_entity_poly.pdbx_seq_one_letter_code
_entity_poly.pdbx_strand_id
1 'polypeptide(L)' 'MMKVINIDFKNKAFETDNGETYPLMFDVDESITLEEFQELVDKSENAIKEVLT' A
#
# COMPACT_ATOMS: atom_id res chain seq x y z
N MET A 1 10.41 5.88 0.03
CA MET A 1 9.77 4.56 0.07
C MET A 1 8.73 4.53 1.19
N MET A 2 7.49 4.20 0.85
CA MET A 2 6.42 4.13 1.84
C MET A 2 6.50 2.83 2.65
N LYS A 3 6.42 2.95 3.97
CA LYS A 3 6.33 1.79 4.83
C LYS A 3 4.93 1.70 5.41
N VAL A 4 4.18 0.66 5.05
CA VAL A 4 2.82 0.45 5.52
C VAL A 4 2.86 -0.11 6.94
N ILE A 5 2.12 0.51 7.84
CA ILE A 5 2.03 0.07 9.24
C ILE A 5 0.66 -0.49 9.59
N ASN A 6 -0.36 -0.17 8.80
CA ASN A 6 -1.72 -0.64 9.08
C ASN A 6 -2.57 -0.62 7.82
N ILE A 7 -3.52 -1.53 7.73
CA ILE A 7 -4.48 -1.58 6.63
C ILE A 7 -5.89 -1.48 7.22
N ASP A 8 -6.66 -0.53 6.71
CA ASP A 8 -8.06 -0.36 7.11
C ASP A 8 -8.95 -0.90 5.99
N PHE A 9 -9.36 -2.16 6.13
CA PHE A 9 -10.20 -2.80 5.13
C PHE A 9 -11.60 -2.21 5.05
N LYS A 10 -12.09 -1.72 6.17
CA LYS A 10 -13.43 -1.15 6.23
C LYS A 10 -13.54 0.13 5.40
N ASN A 11 -12.55 1.00 5.50
CA ASN A 11 -12.53 2.26 4.79
C ASN A 11 -11.73 2.19 3.49
N LYS A 12 -11.18 1.03 3.18
CA LYS A 12 -10.36 0.78 1.98
C LYS A 12 -9.19 1.76 1.88
N ALA A 13 -8.41 1.81 2.95
CA ALA A 13 -7.26 2.70 3.06
C ALA A 13 -6.13 2.00 3.80
N PHE A 14 -4.93 2.58 3.73
CA PHE A 14 -3.80 2.08 4.51
C PHE A 14 -3.02 3.26 5.08
N GLU A 15 -2.33 3.02 6.19
CA GLU A 15 -1.53 4.03 6.86
C GLU A 15 -0.05 3.71 6.76
N THR A 16 0.76 4.76 6.65
CA THR A 16 2.20 4.64 6.56
C THR A 16 2.87 5.18 7.82
N ASP A 17 4.16 4.89 7.99
CA ASP A 17 4.92 5.25 9.18
C ASP A 17 5.14 6.75 9.34
N ASN A 18 4.91 7.53 8.30
CA ASN A 18 5.00 9.00 8.37
C ASN A 18 3.66 9.65 8.76
N GLY A 19 2.68 8.85 9.16
CA GLY A 19 1.39 9.36 9.61
C GLY A 19 0.40 9.70 8.51
N GLU A 20 0.68 9.32 7.29
CA GLU A 20 -0.23 9.57 6.18
C GLU A 20 -1.14 8.39 5.90
N THR A 21 -2.32 8.68 5.36
CA THR A 21 -3.30 7.68 4.99
C THR A 21 -3.58 7.78 3.49
N TYR A 22 -3.55 6.65 2.82
CA TYR A 22 -3.78 6.58 1.37
C TYR A 22 -4.92 5.61 1.06
N PRO A 23 -5.68 5.86 0.00
CA PRO A 23 -6.73 4.92 -0.41
C PRO A 23 -6.11 3.67 -1.01
N LEU A 24 -6.80 2.53 -0.86
CA LEU A 24 -6.38 1.30 -1.52
C LEU A 24 -6.61 1.45 -3.02
N MET A 25 -5.59 1.14 -3.82
CA MET A 25 -5.65 1.26 -5.27
C MET A 25 -6.07 -0.04 -5.96
N PHE A 26 -6.17 -1.12 -5.19
CA PHE A 26 -6.55 -2.43 -5.69
C PHE A 26 -7.23 -3.22 -4.57
N ASP A 27 -7.98 -4.24 -4.94
CA ASP A 27 -8.63 -5.10 -3.97
C ASP A 27 -7.62 -6.03 -3.33
N VAL A 28 -7.69 -6.15 -2.00
CA VAL A 28 -6.85 -7.08 -1.25
C VAL A 28 -7.72 -7.95 -0.36
N ASP A 29 -7.26 -9.18 -0.14
CA ASP A 29 -7.93 -10.10 0.76
C ASP A 29 -7.65 -9.67 2.20
N GLU A 30 -8.67 -9.76 3.07
CA GLU A 30 -8.51 -9.39 4.47
C GLU A 30 -7.50 -10.28 5.21
N SER A 31 -7.15 -11.42 4.64
CA SER A 31 -6.14 -12.31 5.19
C SER A 31 -4.71 -11.91 4.81
N ILE A 32 -4.54 -10.90 3.98
CA ILE A 32 -3.21 -10.46 3.54
C ILE A 32 -2.40 -9.94 4.74
N THR A 33 -1.10 -10.28 4.78
CA THR A 33 -0.21 -9.78 5.80
C THR A 33 0.33 -8.40 5.42
N LEU A 34 0.84 -7.66 6.40
CA LEU A 34 1.48 -6.37 6.11
C LEU A 34 2.68 -6.53 5.20
N GLU A 35 3.43 -7.61 5.35
CA GLU A 35 4.58 -7.90 4.48
C GLU A 35 4.17 -8.09 3.03
N GLU A 36 3.12 -8.87 2.81
CA GLU A 36 2.61 -9.10 1.45
C GLU A 36 2.07 -7.80 0.85
N PHE A 37 1.36 -7.02 1.64
CA PHE A 37 0.82 -5.75 1.17
C PHE A 37 1.95 -4.76 0.85
N GLN A 38 2.99 -4.75 1.69
CA GLN A 38 4.15 -3.89 1.47
C GLN A 38 4.82 -4.21 0.13
N GLU A 39 4.94 -5.47 -0.23
CA GLU A 39 5.48 -5.88 -1.53
C GLU A 39 4.66 -5.35 -2.68
N LEU A 40 3.34 -5.39 -2.56
CA LEU A 40 2.45 -4.87 -3.61
C LEU A 40 2.60 -3.37 -3.77
N VAL A 41 2.72 -2.65 -2.67
CA VAL A 41 2.92 -1.20 -2.69
C VAL A 41 4.26 -0.86 -3.33
N ASP A 42 5.31 -1.57 -2.98
CA ASP A 42 6.64 -1.34 -3.55
C ASP A 42 6.65 -1.57 -5.06
N LYS A 43 6.00 -2.63 -5.51
CA LYS A 43 5.90 -2.91 -6.94
C LYS A 43 5.11 -1.83 -7.67
N SER A 44 4.03 -1.33 -7.06
CA SER A 44 3.23 -0.27 -7.64
C SER A 44 4.01 1.03 -7.76
N GLU A 45 4.79 1.37 -6.75
CA GLU A 45 5.65 2.56 -6.78
C GLU A 45 6.68 2.46 -7.89
N ASN A 46 7.33 1.31 -8.01
CA ASN A 46 8.34 1.09 -9.05
C ASN A 46 7.74 1.19 -10.44
N ALA A 47 6.56 0.64 -10.65
CA ALA A 47 5.87 0.74 -11.93
C ALA A 47 5.55 2.18 -12.29
N ILE A 48 5.08 2.96 -11.31
CA ILE A 48 4.77 4.38 -11.52
C ILE A 48 6.04 5.15 -11.88
N LYS A 49 7.15 4.89 -11.19
CA LYS A 49 8.41 5.55 -11.47
C LYS A 49 8.91 5.25 -12.88
N GLU A 50 8.78 4.01 -13.32
CA GLU A 50 9.18 3.62 -14.67
C GLU A 50 8.37 4.32 -15.74
N VAL A 51 7.07 4.49 -15.50
CA VAL A 51 6.19 5.16 -16.45
C VAL A 51 6.49 6.65 -16.52
N LEU A 52 6.87 7.27 -15.41
CA LEU A 52 7.11 8.71 -15.33
C LEU A 52 8.52 9.11 -15.78
N THR A 53 9.43 8.18 -15.85
CA THR A 53 10.79 8.45 -16.31
C THR A 53 10.98 8.05 -17.75
#